data_7c9a2f7ffb9367c2e260c2dc5548ab08
#
_entry.id   7c9a2f7ffb9367c2e260c2dc5548ab08
#
_cell.length_a   1.000
_cell.length_b   1.000
_cell.length_c   1.000
_cell.angle_alpha   90.00
_cell.angle_beta   90.00
_cell.angle_gamma   90.00
#
_symmetry.space_group_name_H-M   'P 1'
#
loop_
_entity.id
_entity.type
_entity.pdbx_description
1 polymer ?
#
loop_
_entity_poly.entity_id
_entity_poly.type
_entity_poly.pdbx_seq_one_letter_code
_entity_poly.pdbx_strand_id
1 'polypeptide(L)'
;MKEHNYSVYMLASRSRVLYIGMTNNLHRRVWEHKNDLIDGFTKGYKCHRLVYYESFDDVANAIDREKQLKRWNRTKKEWLIHQRNPTWEDIAGEWYLRHQYKPEKQVPPRAG
;
A
#
# COMPACT_ATOMS: atom_id res chain seq x y z
N MET A 1 -25.75 2.54 -0.59
CA MET A 1 -24.90 3.56 -0.30
C MET A 1 -23.47 3.21 -0.43
N LYS A 2 -22.75 4.08 -1.04
CA LYS A 2 -21.41 3.77 -1.27
C LYS A 2 -20.55 4.15 -0.12
N GLU A 3 -19.73 3.26 0.31
CA GLU A 3 -18.83 3.59 1.37
C GLU A 3 -17.57 4.13 0.81
N HIS A 4 -17.07 5.19 1.39
CA HIS A 4 -15.80 5.73 1.00
C HIS A 4 -14.76 5.22 1.96
N ASN A 5 -13.84 4.46 1.45
CA ASN A 5 -12.82 3.87 2.30
C ASN A 5 -11.48 4.11 1.66
N TYR A 6 -10.68 4.90 2.33
CA TYR A 6 -9.37 5.25 1.83
C TYR A 6 -8.31 4.68 2.76
N SER A 7 -7.20 4.27 2.22
CA SER A 7 -6.09 3.74 3.02
C SER A 7 -4.82 4.47 2.68
N VAL A 8 -4.05 4.76 3.72
CA VAL A 8 -2.67 5.19 3.57
C VAL A 8 -1.84 3.98 3.95
N TYR A 9 -0.87 3.62 3.12
CA TYR A 9 -0.16 2.36 3.30
C TYR A 9 1.33 2.53 3.10
N MET A 10 2.09 1.62 3.68
CA MET A 10 3.53 1.58 3.48
C MET A 10 3.91 0.22 2.95
N LEU A 11 4.69 0.23 1.87
CA LEU A 11 5.24 -0.98 1.30
C LEU A 11 6.74 -0.99 1.53
N ALA A 12 7.30 -2.17 1.66
CA ALA A 12 8.74 -2.31 1.86
C ALA A 12 9.32 -3.31 0.91
N SER A 13 10.56 -3.06 0.48
CA SER A 13 11.34 -4.04 -0.24
C SER A 13 11.96 -5.00 0.77
N ARG A 14 12.67 -6.01 0.29
CA ARG A 14 13.36 -6.93 1.18
C ARG A 14 14.42 -6.22 1.99
N SER A 15 15.06 -5.23 1.43
CA SER A 15 16.06 -4.45 2.14
C SER A 15 15.46 -3.28 2.89
N ARG A 16 14.12 -3.24 2.96
CA ARG A 16 13.39 -2.26 3.74
C ARG A 16 13.42 -0.85 3.19
N VAL A 17 13.50 -0.73 1.86
CA VAL A 17 13.22 0.55 1.22
C VAL A 17 11.72 0.75 1.37
N LEU A 18 11.29 1.94 1.78
CA LEU A 18 9.89 2.21 2.07
C LEU A 18 9.23 3.07 1.02
N TYR A 19 7.98 2.76 0.74
CA TYR A 19 7.14 3.56 -0.13
C TYR A 19 5.84 3.85 0.61
N ILE A 20 5.36 5.07 0.54
CA ILE A 20 4.10 5.47 1.17
C ILE A 20 3.14 5.89 0.08
N GLY A 21 1.93 5.36 0.11
CA GLY A 21 0.92 5.70 -0.88
C GLY A 21 -0.46 5.79 -0.25
N MET A 22 -1.43 6.19 -1.08
CA MET A 22 -2.81 6.28 -0.67
C MET A 22 -3.68 5.68 -1.77
N THR A 23 -4.76 5.02 -1.40
CA THR A 23 -5.63 4.40 -2.38
C THR A 23 -7.05 4.32 -1.83
N ASN A 24 -8.03 4.21 -2.71
CA ASN A 24 -9.38 3.91 -2.29
C ASN A 24 -9.69 2.42 -2.42
N ASN A 25 -8.70 1.61 -2.71
CA ASN A 25 -8.89 0.16 -2.82
C ASN A 25 -7.57 -0.52 -2.47
N LEU A 26 -7.37 -0.79 -1.19
CA LEU A 26 -6.10 -1.31 -0.72
C LEU A 26 -5.77 -2.67 -1.30
N HIS A 27 -6.75 -3.58 -1.32
CA HIS A 27 -6.49 -4.92 -1.83
C HIS A 27 -6.03 -4.89 -3.29
N ARG A 28 -6.69 -4.08 -4.10
CA ARG A 28 -6.34 -4.00 -5.50
C ARG A 28 -4.98 -3.33 -5.69
N ARG A 29 -4.75 -2.23 -4.97
CA ARG A 29 -3.52 -1.49 -5.14
C ARG A 29 -2.31 -2.29 -4.69
N VAL A 30 -2.41 -3.02 -3.58
CA VAL A 30 -1.32 -3.86 -3.12
C VAL A 30 -1.05 -4.98 -4.12
N TRP A 31 -2.11 -5.56 -4.68
CA TRP A 31 -1.95 -6.59 -5.70
C TRP A 31 -1.21 -6.04 -6.92
N GLU A 32 -1.57 -4.83 -7.32
CA GLU A 32 -0.90 -4.19 -8.46
C GLU A 32 0.59 -3.98 -8.18
N HIS A 33 0.91 -3.53 -6.97
CA HIS A 33 2.32 -3.34 -6.62
C HIS A 33 3.07 -4.68 -6.56
N LYS A 34 2.45 -5.71 -6.02
CA LYS A 34 3.09 -7.02 -5.94
C LYS A 34 3.39 -7.61 -7.31
N ASN A 35 2.61 -7.22 -8.30
CA ASN A 35 2.78 -7.72 -9.65
C ASN A 35 3.49 -6.72 -10.56
N ASP A 36 4.06 -5.68 -9.97
CA ASP A 36 4.84 -4.66 -10.68
C ASP A 36 4.06 -4.01 -11.82
N LEU A 37 2.77 -3.83 -11.60
CA LEU A 37 1.92 -3.21 -12.62
C LEU A 37 1.93 -1.69 -12.54
N ILE A 38 2.50 -1.13 -11.50
CA ILE A 38 2.60 0.32 -11.33
C ILE A 38 4.04 0.69 -11.53
N ASP A 39 4.30 1.47 -12.57
CA ASP A 39 5.66 1.88 -12.89
C ASP A 39 6.19 2.83 -11.84
N GLY A 40 7.49 2.90 -11.74
CA GLY A 40 8.16 3.87 -10.88
C GLY A 40 8.82 3.24 -9.69
N PHE A 41 8.79 3.96 -8.58
CA PHE A 41 9.57 3.62 -7.39
C PHE A 41 9.35 2.19 -6.90
N THR A 42 8.10 1.78 -6.71
CA THR A 42 7.84 0.48 -6.10
C THR A 42 8.28 -0.67 -6.99
N LYS A 43 8.14 -0.50 -8.31
CA LYS A 43 8.57 -1.52 -9.24
C LYS A 43 10.08 -1.59 -9.25
N GLY A 44 10.74 -0.45 -9.28
CA GLY A 44 12.20 -0.39 -9.33
C GLY A 44 12.85 -0.98 -8.10
N TYR A 45 12.30 -0.71 -6.92
CA TYR A 45 12.87 -1.20 -5.68
C TYR A 45 12.23 -2.49 -5.18
N LYS A 46 11.26 -3.02 -5.91
CA LYS A 46 10.57 -4.25 -5.52
C LYS A 46 9.93 -4.14 -4.16
N CYS A 47 9.16 -3.08 -3.95
CA CYS A 47 8.47 -2.88 -2.68
C CYS A 47 7.17 -3.68 -2.71
N HIS A 48 7.25 -4.95 -2.40
CA HIS A 48 6.14 -5.88 -2.54
C HIS A 48 5.48 -6.27 -1.23
N ARG A 49 6.02 -5.87 -0.10
CA ARG A 49 5.46 -6.26 1.19
C ARG A 49 4.69 -5.13 1.81
N LEU A 50 3.46 -5.40 2.22
CA LEU A 50 2.66 -4.41 2.92
C LEU A 50 3.02 -4.48 4.39
N VAL A 51 3.65 -3.44 4.92
CA VAL A 51 4.11 -3.47 6.31
C VAL A 51 3.29 -2.60 7.25
N TYR A 52 2.41 -1.75 6.71
CA TYR A 52 1.59 -0.87 7.54
C TYR A 52 0.46 -0.27 6.73
N TYR A 53 -0.70 -0.05 7.34
CA TYR A 53 -1.73 0.75 6.70
C TYR A 53 -2.68 1.33 7.74
N GLU A 54 -3.36 2.41 7.36
CA GLU A 54 -4.39 3.06 8.13
C GLU A 54 -5.58 3.32 7.23
N SER A 55 -6.77 3.24 7.79
CA SER A 55 -8.01 3.45 7.02
C SER A 55 -8.66 4.77 7.39
N PHE A 56 -9.29 5.39 6.41
CA PHE A 56 -9.95 6.68 6.59
C PHE A 56 -11.28 6.70 5.84
N ASP A 57 -12.28 7.35 6.41
CA ASP A 57 -13.54 7.54 5.75
C ASP A 57 -13.51 8.75 4.81
N ASP A 58 -12.64 9.69 5.12
CA ASP A 58 -12.61 10.96 4.41
C ASP A 58 -11.33 11.10 3.60
N VAL A 59 -11.48 11.44 2.34
CA VAL A 59 -10.32 11.51 1.45
C VAL A 59 -9.35 12.62 1.86
N ALA A 60 -9.87 13.74 2.38
CA ALA A 60 -8.99 14.84 2.77
C ALA A 60 -8.09 14.41 3.93
N ASN A 61 -8.65 13.67 4.89
CA ASN A 61 -7.86 13.18 6.02
C ASN A 61 -6.80 12.20 5.55
N ALA A 62 -7.15 11.35 4.59
CA ALA A 62 -6.19 10.39 4.06
C ALA A 62 -5.05 11.10 3.35
N ILE A 63 -5.37 12.12 2.55
CA ILE A 63 -4.35 12.89 1.84
C ILE A 63 -3.41 13.58 2.83
N ASP A 64 -3.98 14.18 3.87
CA ASP A 64 -3.18 14.87 4.86
C ASP A 64 -2.24 13.89 5.57
N ARG A 65 -2.75 12.70 5.89
CA ARG A 65 -1.92 11.71 6.58
C ARG A 65 -0.79 11.23 5.69
N GLU A 66 -1.09 10.99 4.41
CA GLU A 66 -0.06 10.56 3.48
C GLU A 66 1.06 11.60 3.40
N LYS A 67 0.67 12.87 3.29
CA LYS A 67 1.66 13.93 3.23
C LYS A 67 2.46 14.02 4.50
N GLN A 68 1.81 13.86 5.64
CA GLN A 68 2.48 13.90 6.92
C GLN A 68 3.52 12.79 7.02
N LEU A 69 3.12 11.56 6.69
CA LEU A 69 4.03 10.43 6.80
C LEU A 69 5.20 10.55 5.84
N LYS A 70 4.96 11.11 4.66
CA LYS A 70 6.06 11.29 3.71
C LYS A 70 7.10 12.27 4.21
N ARG A 71 6.70 13.19 5.09
CA ARG A 71 7.65 14.15 5.64
C ARG A 71 8.40 13.66 6.87
N TRP A 72 7.94 12.56 7.47
CA TRP A 72 8.61 12.01 8.63
C TRP A 72 9.96 11.44 8.21
N ASN A 73 10.92 11.47 9.15
CA ASN A 73 12.19 10.84 8.87
C ASN A 73 12.05 9.33 9.01
N ARG A 74 13.09 8.62 8.65
CA ARG A 74 13.06 7.16 8.63
C ARG A 74 12.79 6.57 10.01
N THR A 75 13.43 7.10 11.02
CA THR A 75 13.27 6.61 12.38
C THR A 75 11.82 6.67 12.83
N LYS A 76 11.14 7.75 12.50
CA LYS A 76 9.76 7.90 12.90
C LYS A 76 8.84 6.96 12.13
N LYS A 77 9.13 6.74 10.86
CA LYS A 77 8.36 5.78 10.07
C LYS A 77 8.54 4.38 10.62
N GLU A 78 9.75 4.01 10.97
CA GLU A 78 10.01 2.71 11.54
C GLU A 78 9.30 2.53 12.88
N TRP A 79 9.31 3.57 13.68
CA TRP A 79 8.61 3.53 14.95
C TRP A 79 7.13 3.22 14.73
N LEU A 80 6.51 3.88 13.76
CA LEU A 80 5.11 3.67 13.47
C LEU A 80 4.83 2.24 13.02
N ILE A 81 5.66 1.71 12.15
CA ILE A 81 5.51 0.33 11.69
C ILE A 81 5.64 -0.62 12.87
N HIS A 82 6.62 -0.39 13.73
CA HIS A 82 6.88 -1.29 14.84
C HIS A 82 5.75 -1.35 15.86
N GLN A 83 4.91 -0.34 15.92
CA GLN A 83 3.78 -0.36 16.85
C GLN A 83 2.83 -1.50 16.53
N ARG A 84 2.75 -1.91 15.29
CA ARG A 84 1.82 -2.95 14.88
C ARG A 84 2.48 -4.14 14.20
N ASN A 85 3.66 -3.96 13.68
CA ASN A 85 4.29 -5.00 12.86
C ASN A 85 5.80 -4.98 13.09
N PRO A 86 6.23 -5.33 14.31
CA PRO A 86 7.66 -5.20 14.64
C PRO A 86 8.60 -6.03 13.81
N THR A 87 8.12 -7.09 13.18
CA THR A 87 8.99 -7.95 12.37
C THR A 87 8.89 -7.64 10.89
N TRP A 88 8.10 -6.64 10.51
CA TRP A 88 7.93 -6.23 9.10
C TRP A 88 7.43 -7.36 8.22
N GLU A 89 6.52 -8.15 8.77
CA GLU A 89 5.92 -9.20 7.97
C GLU A 89 5.00 -8.58 6.92
N ASP A 90 4.82 -9.30 5.83
CA ASP A 90 3.90 -8.85 4.79
C ASP A 90 2.48 -9.09 5.26
N ILE A 91 1.81 -8.03 5.66
CA ILE A 91 0.43 -8.11 6.14
C ILE A 91 -0.47 -8.73 5.07
N ALA A 92 -0.14 -8.50 3.80
CA ALA A 92 -0.95 -8.99 2.69
C ALA A 92 -0.46 -10.34 2.16
N GLY A 93 0.38 -11.01 2.92
CA GLY A 93 1.04 -12.22 2.41
C GLY A 93 0.07 -13.30 1.96
N GLU A 94 -1.09 -13.40 2.60
CA GLU A 94 -2.05 -14.43 2.23
C GLU A 94 -3.32 -13.91 1.61
N TRP A 95 -3.37 -12.63 1.31
CA TRP A 95 -4.61 -12.04 0.82
C TRP A 95 -5.07 -12.61 -0.51
N TYR A 96 -4.16 -13.05 -1.35
CA TYR A 96 -4.47 -13.42 -2.73
C TYR A 96 -4.31 -14.90 -3.02
N LEU A 97 -3.95 -15.68 -2.01
CA LEU A 97 -3.64 -17.09 -2.24
C LEU A 97 -4.86 -17.99 -2.39
N ARG A 98 -5.84 -17.75 -1.53
CA ARG A 98 -6.93 -18.70 -1.45
C ARG A 98 -7.79 -18.76 -2.67
N HIS A 99 -8.13 -17.63 -3.23
CA HIS A 99 -9.02 -17.59 -4.36
C HIS A 99 -8.39 -17.02 -5.61
N GLN A 100 -7.10 -16.96 -5.67
CA GLN A 100 -6.46 -16.43 -6.83
C GLN A 100 -7.09 -15.10 -7.19
N TYR A 101 -6.86 -14.14 -6.36
CA TYR A 101 -7.44 -12.81 -6.51
C TYR A 101 -7.40 -12.28 -7.92
N LYS A 102 -8.52 -11.74 -8.39
CA LYS A 102 -8.59 -11.07 -9.66
C LYS A 102 -9.28 -9.77 -9.44
N PRO A 103 -8.65 -8.65 -9.79
CA PRO A 103 -9.29 -7.37 -9.62
C PRO A 103 -10.57 -7.36 -10.41
N GLU A 104 -11.65 -6.84 -9.78
CA GLU A 104 -12.88 -6.80 -10.40
C GLU A 104 -12.86 -5.93 -11.58
N LYS A 105 -13.59 -6.28 -12.57
CA LYS A 105 -13.71 -5.50 -13.70
C LYS A 105 -12.44 -5.10 -14.30
N GLN A 106 -11.77 -5.96 -14.81
CA GLN A 106 -10.55 -5.67 -15.47
C GLN A 106 -10.79 -4.85 -16.66
N VAL A 107 -10.70 -3.58 -16.52
CA VAL A 107 -10.77 -2.75 -17.66
C VAL A 107 -9.44 -2.85 -18.33
N PRO A 108 -9.35 -3.21 -19.58
CA PRO A 108 -8.06 -3.27 -20.25
C PRO A 108 -7.43 -1.92 -20.21
N PRO A 109 -6.15 -1.89 -20.18
CA PRO A 109 -5.46 -0.63 -20.15
C PRO A 109 -5.90 0.17 -21.32
N ARG A 110 -6.11 1.46 -21.14
CA ARG A 110 -6.49 2.27 -22.16
C ARG A 110 -5.45 2.21 -23.10
N ALA A 111 -5.83 1.98 -24.26
CA ALA A 111 -4.89 1.90 -25.28
C ALA A 111 -4.25 3.20 -25.30
N GLY A 112 -3.24 3.24 -25.23
CA GLY A 112 -2.59 4.49 -25.18
C GLY A 112 -2.65 4.88 -23.85
#